data_561e34937bedf76727f7b07b1103dc00
#
_entry.id   561e34937bedf76727f7b07b1103dc00
#
_cell.length_a   1.000
_cell.length_b   1.000
_cell.length_c   1.000
_cell.angle_alpha   90.00
_cell.angle_beta   90.00
_cell.angle_gamma   90.00
#
_symmetry.space_group_name_H-M   'P 1'
#
loop_
_entity.id
_entity.type
_entity.pdbx_description
1 polymer ?
#
loop_
_entity_poly.entity_id
_entity_poly.type
_entity_poly.pdbx_seq_one_letter_code
_entity_poly.pdbx_strand_id
1 'polypeptide(L)'
;IIPGLLKARAGVHEVIATIMLNFIAGSLVLWLLKTDMFGREGRNDPISKLVTPEGQLPRLFGFLDRPELRAHIGFLIALSAAAFFWWLLERTTLGFEIRAQGANSHAARYAGMKPGRLIITSFAIAGGFAGLAGASEVLGTQGRATQGFAGDIGFDAIAVALLGRSTPTGTVLAAFLFGALQAGGQKMQVTTGVPVDLVLILRALIVLFIAAPLLMKAIFRFSSEAADSGPSFGGWGA
;
A
#
# COMPACT_ATOMS: atom_id res chain seq x y z
N ILE A 1 -9.88 -9.75 3.45
CA ILE A 1 -10.63 -10.97 3.08
C ILE A 1 -12.07 -10.61 2.67
N ILE A 2 -12.83 -9.82 3.49
CA ILE A 2 -14.25 -9.50 3.23
C ILE A 2 -14.47 -8.89 1.84
N PRO A 3 -13.73 -7.84 1.38
CA PRO A 3 -13.92 -7.28 0.04
C PRO A 3 -13.66 -8.29 -1.07
N GLY A 4 -12.63 -9.15 -0.89
CA GLY A 4 -12.31 -10.20 -1.85
C GLY A 4 -13.43 -11.24 -1.97
N LEU A 5 -14.05 -11.58 -0.85
CA LEU A 5 -15.20 -12.51 -0.83
C LEU A 5 -16.43 -11.90 -1.52
N LEU A 6 -16.72 -10.63 -1.25
CA LEU A 6 -17.83 -9.90 -1.89
C LEU A 6 -17.60 -9.80 -3.41
N LYS A 7 -16.38 -9.49 -3.83
CA LYS A 7 -16.04 -9.47 -5.26
C LYS A 7 -16.15 -10.84 -5.91
N ALA A 8 -15.62 -11.88 -5.27
CA ALA A 8 -15.58 -13.22 -5.84
C ALA A 8 -16.95 -13.89 -5.92
N ARG A 9 -17.89 -13.61 -4.99
CA ARG A 9 -19.20 -14.24 -4.91
C ARG A 9 -20.34 -13.38 -5.43
N ALA A 10 -20.32 -12.08 -5.14
CA ALA A 10 -21.38 -11.15 -5.44
C ALA A 10 -21.06 -10.19 -6.59
N GLY A 11 -19.84 -10.24 -7.14
CA GLY A 11 -19.43 -9.34 -8.23
C GLY A 11 -19.34 -7.85 -7.83
N VAL A 12 -19.33 -7.55 -6.54
CA VAL A 12 -19.32 -6.17 -6.02
C VAL A 12 -18.03 -5.48 -6.47
N HIS A 13 -18.16 -4.20 -6.82
CA HIS A 13 -17.01 -3.39 -7.21
C HIS A 13 -16.07 -3.21 -6.00
N GLU A 14 -14.81 -3.66 -6.15
CA GLU A 14 -13.85 -3.73 -5.07
C GLU A 14 -13.54 -2.40 -4.40
N VAL A 15 -13.45 -1.32 -5.19
CA VAL A 15 -13.12 0.02 -4.68
C VAL A 15 -14.22 0.51 -3.75
N ILE A 16 -15.50 0.35 -4.14
CA ILE A 16 -16.63 0.78 -3.32
C ILE A 16 -16.68 -0.03 -2.01
N ALA A 17 -16.53 -1.36 -2.12
CA ALA A 17 -16.54 -2.24 -0.95
C ALA A 17 -15.40 -1.91 0.03
N THR A 18 -14.18 -1.64 -0.47
CA THR A 18 -13.04 -1.31 0.40
C THR A 18 -13.18 0.06 1.04
N ILE A 19 -13.69 1.06 0.33
CA ILE A 19 -13.95 2.39 0.90
C ILE A 19 -14.99 2.31 2.01
N MET A 20 -16.12 1.62 1.77
CA MET A 20 -17.15 1.44 2.80
C MET A 20 -16.63 0.71 4.03
N LEU A 21 -15.86 -0.35 3.84
CA LEU A 21 -15.25 -1.09 4.94
C LEU A 21 -14.18 -0.28 5.68
N ASN A 22 -13.50 0.63 5.00
CA ASN A 22 -12.55 1.55 5.64
C ASN A 22 -13.26 2.52 6.59
N PHE A 23 -14.41 3.07 6.19
CA PHE A 23 -15.25 3.90 7.09
C PHE A 23 -15.76 3.11 8.30
N ILE A 24 -16.18 1.86 8.08
CA ILE A 24 -16.61 0.97 9.18
C ILE A 24 -15.43 0.70 10.12
N ALA A 25 -14.24 0.39 9.58
CA ALA A 25 -13.04 0.14 10.38
C ALA A 25 -12.64 1.39 11.18
N GLY A 26 -12.67 2.58 10.56
CA GLY A 26 -12.40 3.85 11.25
C GLY A 26 -13.38 4.11 12.39
N SER A 27 -14.67 3.86 12.16
CA SER A 27 -15.70 3.99 13.21
C SER A 27 -15.53 2.96 14.32
N LEU A 28 -15.13 1.73 13.98
CA LEU A 28 -14.82 0.68 14.96
C LEU A 28 -13.61 1.08 15.84
N VAL A 29 -12.55 1.58 15.22
CA VAL A 29 -11.36 2.07 15.96
C VAL A 29 -11.76 3.21 16.89
N LEU A 30 -12.56 4.17 16.41
CA LEU A 30 -13.06 5.27 17.23
C LEU A 30 -13.87 4.77 18.43
N TRP A 31 -14.75 3.79 18.20
CA TRP A 31 -15.54 3.19 19.26
C TRP A 31 -14.65 2.47 20.27
N LEU A 32 -13.67 1.68 19.81
CA LEU A 32 -12.72 0.99 20.68
C LEU A 32 -11.89 1.97 21.53
N LEU A 33 -11.43 3.07 20.93
CA LEU A 33 -10.67 4.10 21.63
C LEU A 33 -11.47 4.83 22.74
N LYS A 34 -12.80 4.84 22.63
CA LYS A 34 -13.69 5.38 23.67
C LYS A 34 -14.03 4.39 24.78
N THR A 35 -13.66 3.11 24.61
CA THR A 35 -13.89 2.07 25.62
C THR A 35 -12.78 2.11 26.67
N ASP A 36 -13.12 1.91 27.95
CA ASP A 36 -12.15 1.93 29.07
C ASP A 36 -11.00 0.94 28.92
N MET A 37 -11.19 -0.11 28.10
CA MET A 37 -10.17 -1.11 27.81
C MET A 37 -8.98 -0.53 27.04
N PHE A 38 -9.23 0.31 26.01
CA PHE A 38 -8.21 0.86 25.13
C PHE A 38 -8.01 2.37 25.30
N GLY A 39 -9.06 3.06 25.72
CA GLY A 39 -9.05 4.51 25.94
C GLY A 39 -8.15 4.93 27.10
N ARG A 40 -7.66 6.16 27.02
CA ARG A 40 -6.85 6.75 28.10
C ARG A 40 -7.75 7.14 29.26
N GLU A 41 -7.38 6.75 30.47
CA GLU A 41 -8.14 7.06 31.69
C GLU A 41 -8.26 8.57 31.95
N GLY A 42 -9.45 9.01 32.35
CA GLY A 42 -9.69 10.39 32.76
C GLY A 42 -9.77 11.43 31.63
N ARG A 43 -9.83 11.03 30.37
CA ARG A 43 -9.98 11.94 29.22
C ARG A 43 -10.99 11.40 28.21
N ASN A 44 -11.74 12.32 27.59
CA ASN A 44 -12.72 11.98 26.55
C ASN A 44 -12.13 11.96 25.14
N ASP A 45 -10.83 12.23 24.99
CA ASP A 45 -10.16 12.24 23.68
C ASP A 45 -10.06 10.80 23.15
N PRO A 46 -10.34 10.52 21.86
CA PRO A 46 -10.23 9.19 21.27
C PRO A 46 -8.77 8.82 21.02
N ILE A 47 -8.02 8.62 22.08
CA ILE A 47 -6.59 8.29 22.09
C ILE A 47 -6.38 7.04 22.96
N SER A 48 -5.61 6.07 22.47
CA SER A 48 -5.30 4.87 23.26
C SER A 48 -4.37 5.18 24.43
N LYS A 49 -4.34 4.25 25.39
CA LYS A 49 -3.25 4.16 26.37
C LYS A 49 -1.91 4.12 25.64
N LEU A 50 -0.86 4.63 26.27
CA LEU A 50 0.49 4.54 25.73
C LEU A 50 0.93 3.08 25.68
N VAL A 51 1.52 2.67 24.57
CA VAL A 51 2.13 1.34 24.45
C VAL A 51 3.27 1.27 25.46
N THR A 52 3.30 0.20 26.27
CA THR A 52 4.38 -0.02 27.24
C THR A 52 5.74 -0.03 26.51
N PRO A 53 6.82 0.43 27.16
CA PRO A 53 8.15 0.44 26.54
C PRO A 53 8.58 -0.91 25.98
N GLU A 54 8.15 -2.00 26.61
CA GLU A 54 8.40 -3.38 26.18
C GLU A 54 7.64 -3.75 24.91
N GLY A 55 6.48 -3.12 24.65
CA GLY A 55 5.66 -3.34 23.45
C GLY A 55 6.04 -2.43 22.29
N GLN A 56 6.90 -1.44 22.50
CA GLN A 56 7.37 -0.58 21.40
C GLN A 56 8.44 -1.28 20.59
N LEU A 57 8.44 -1.05 19.28
CA LEU A 57 9.47 -1.59 18.40
C LEU A 57 10.82 -0.95 18.74
N PRO A 58 11.85 -1.74 19.05
CA PRO A 58 13.16 -1.22 19.40
C PRO A 58 13.77 -0.43 18.24
N ARG A 59 14.49 0.63 18.58
CA ARG A 59 15.18 1.49 17.62
C ARG A 59 16.41 0.76 17.08
N LEU A 60 16.58 0.74 15.76
CA LEU A 60 17.72 0.11 15.09
C LEU A 60 19.07 0.72 15.49
N PHE A 61 19.08 2.03 15.71
CA PHE A 61 20.27 2.81 16.03
C PHE A 61 20.28 3.33 17.46
N GLY A 62 19.60 2.64 18.38
CA GLY A 62 19.55 3.01 19.80
C GLY A 62 20.93 3.07 20.46
N PHE A 63 21.94 2.38 19.90
CA PHE A 63 23.33 2.38 20.39
C PHE A 63 24.15 3.60 19.93
N LEU A 64 23.66 4.39 18.94
CA LEU A 64 24.39 5.56 18.42
C LEU A 64 24.08 6.87 19.17
N ASP A 65 23.21 6.83 20.18
CA ASP A 65 22.79 8.00 20.99
C ASP A 65 22.38 9.25 20.16
N ARG A 66 21.88 9.02 18.92
CA ARG A 66 21.39 10.06 18.03
C ARG A 66 19.86 10.04 17.99
N PRO A 67 19.17 10.95 18.69
CA PRO A 67 17.71 11.01 18.74
C PRO A 67 17.07 11.33 17.39
N GLU A 68 17.85 11.82 16.44
CA GLU A 68 17.37 12.14 15.08
C GLU A 68 17.10 10.89 14.22
N LEU A 69 17.77 9.76 14.52
CA LEU A 69 17.59 8.50 13.81
C LEU A 69 16.45 7.70 14.42
N ARG A 70 15.23 7.96 13.94
CA ARG A 70 14.01 7.29 14.44
C ARG A 70 13.73 5.94 13.78
N ALA A 71 14.68 5.39 13.03
CA ALA A 71 14.50 4.09 12.39
C ALA A 71 14.36 3.00 13.45
N HIS A 72 13.28 2.25 13.38
CA HIS A 72 12.93 1.14 14.26
C HIS A 72 12.90 -0.19 13.50
N ILE A 73 12.83 -1.32 14.19
CA ILE A 73 12.80 -2.66 13.57
C ILE A 73 11.68 -2.81 12.52
N GLY A 74 10.60 -2.04 12.60
CA GLY A 74 9.55 -1.99 11.56
C GLY A 74 10.08 -1.73 10.16
N PHE A 75 11.21 -1.01 10.02
CA PHE A 75 11.87 -0.83 8.73
C PHE A 75 12.42 -2.15 8.17
N LEU A 76 13.05 -2.97 9.02
CA LEU A 76 13.52 -4.31 8.61
C LEU A 76 12.36 -5.25 8.29
N ILE A 77 11.26 -5.15 9.06
CA ILE A 77 10.03 -5.90 8.79
C ILE A 77 9.48 -5.50 7.41
N ALA A 78 9.45 -4.21 7.08
CA ALA A 78 8.99 -3.74 5.77
C ALA A 78 9.86 -4.25 4.62
N LEU A 79 11.19 -4.23 4.77
CA LEU A 79 12.11 -4.78 3.78
C LEU A 79 11.97 -6.29 3.63
N SER A 80 11.84 -7.02 4.75
CA SER A 80 11.61 -8.47 4.72
C SER A 80 10.27 -8.83 4.10
N ALA A 81 9.22 -8.03 4.35
CA ALA A 81 7.91 -8.17 3.73
C ALA A 81 7.99 -7.93 2.20
N ALA A 82 8.74 -6.92 1.76
CA ALA A 82 8.97 -6.66 0.34
C ALA A 82 9.75 -7.81 -0.34
N ALA A 83 10.80 -8.32 0.32
CA ALA A 83 11.57 -9.48 -0.16
C ALA A 83 10.70 -10.75 -0.22
N PHE A 84 9.88 -10.99 0.81
CA PHE A 84 8.91 -12.08 0.83
C PHE A 84 7.89 -11.96 -0.30
N PHE A 85 7.36 -10.76 -0.54
CA PHE A 85 6.39 -10.54 -1.62
C PHE A 85 7.03 -10.71 -3.00
N TRP A 86 8.26 -10.26 -3.19
CA TRP A 86 9.03 -10.52 -4.39
C TRP A 86 9.22 -12.02 -4.62
N TRP A 87 9.66 -12.75 -3.59
CA TRP A 87 9.82 -14.21 -3.66
C TRP A 87 8.49 -14.91 -3.97
N LEU A 88 7.41 -14.49 -3.32
CA LEU A 88 6.07 -15.03 -3.54
C LEU A 88 5.62 -14.85 -4.99
N LEU A 89 5.81 -13.66 -5.57
CA LEU A 89 5.39 -13.38 -6.94
C LEU A 89 6.27 -14.06 -7.98
N GLU A 90 7.59 -14.11 -7.78
CA GLU A 90 8.52 -14.58 -8.80
C GLU A 90 8.86 -16.07 -8.70
N ARG A 91 8.75 -16.65 -7.50
CA ARG A 91 9.27 -18.00 -7.22
C ARG A 91 8.20 -19.01 -6.79
N THR A 92 6.92 -18.62 -6.71
CA THR A 92 5.85 -19.53 -6.28
C THR A 92 4.79 -19.75 -7.37
N THR A 93 4.11 -20.89 -7.33
CA THR A 93 2.98 -21.22 -8.19
C THR A 93 1.82 -20.24 -7.96
N LEU A 94 1.58 -19.85 -6.71
CA LEU A 94 0.57 -18.86 -6.36
C LEU A 94 0.85 -17.49 -7.02
N GLY A 95 2.11 -17.05 -7.01
CA GLY A 95 2.52 -15.81 -7.68
C GLY A 95 2.33 -15.88 -9.20
N PHE A 96 2.64 -17.02 -9.79
CA PHE A 96 2.36 -17.26 -11.20
C PHE A 96 0.85 -17.17 -11.50
N GLU A 97 0.01 -17.85 -10.71
CA GLU A 97 -1.43 -17.83 -10.88
C GLU A 97 -2.02 -16.41 -10.72
N ILE A 98 -1.54 -15.64 -9.73
CA ILE A 98 -1.95 -14.25 -9.51
C ILE A 98 -1.60 -13.38 -10.73
N ARG A 99 -0.39 -13.51 -11.27
CA ARG A 99 0.04 -12.75 -12.44
C ARG A 99 -0.72 -13.17 -13.70
N ALA A 100 -0.91 -14.45 -13.91
CA ALA A 100 -1.69 -14.98 -15.04
C ALA A 100 -3.15 -14.50 -14.98
N GLN A 101 -3.76 -14.54 -13.80
CA GLN A 101 -5.10 -14.01 -13.55
C GLN A 101 -5.20 -12.51 -13.84
N GLY A 102 -4.17 -11.73 -13.44
CA GLY A 102 -4.11 -10.29 -13.68
C GLY A 102 -3.93 -9.93 -15.16
N ALA A 103 -3.19 -10.76 -15.91
CA ALA A 103 -2.98 -10.57 -17.35
C ALA A 103 -4.22 -10.91 -18.17
N ASN A 104 -4.83 -12.07 -17.94
CA ASN A 104 -6.05 -12.49 -18.62
C ASN A 104 -6.82 -13.52 -17.77
N SER A 105 -7.92 -13.07 -17.17
CA SER A 105 -8.77 -13.90 -16.31
C SER A 105 -9.46 -15.05 -17.04
N HIS A 106 -9.78 -14.88 -18.34
CA HIS A 106 -10.37 -15.94 -19.15
C HIS A 106 -9.36 -17.04 -19.44
N ALA A 107 -8.15 -16.66 -19.89
CA ALA A 107 -7.07 -17.62 -20.14
C ALA A 107 -6.68 -18.40 -18.87
N ALA A 108 -6.58 -17.72 -17.72
CA ALA A 108 -6.32 -18.36 -16.43
C ALA A 108 -7.40 -19.41 -16.08
N ARG A 109 -8.67 -19.10 -16.34
CA ARG A 109 -9.77 -20.04 -16.12
C ARG A 109 -9.66 -21.27 -17.03
N TYR A 110 -9.35 -21.08 -18.32
CA TYR A 110 -9.12 -22.20 -19.26
C TYR A 110 -7.95 -23.08 -18.83
N ALA A 111 -6.91 -22.50 -18.23
CA ALA A 111 -5.79 -23.23 -17.65
C ALA A 111 -6.12 -23.94 -16.32
N GLY A 112 -7.38 -23.94 -15.87
CA GLY A 112 -7.83 -24.61 -14.64
C GLY A 112 -7.64 -23.82 -13.36
N MET A 113 -7.17 -22.57 -13.42
CA MET A 113 -7.03 -21.71 -12.25
C MET A 113 -8.40 -21.29 -11.72
N LYS A 114 -8.50 -21.02 -10.42
CA LYS A 114 -9.76 -20.63 -9.76
C LYS A 114 -9.75 -19.12 -9.45
N PRO A 115 -10.29 -18.24 -10.34
CA PRO A 115 -10.23 -16.79 -10.19
C PRO A 115 -10.73 -16.28 -8.84
N GLY A 116 -11.85 -16.83 -8.35
CA GLY A 116 -12.42 -16.41 -7.07
C GLY A 116 -11.49 -16.66 -5.87
N ARG A 117 -10.76 -17.78 -5.87
CA ARG A 117 -9.76 -18.06 -4.83
C ARG A 117 -8.58 -17.10 -4.91
N LEU A 118 -8.10 -16.83 -6.11
CA LEU A 118 -6.96 -15.93 -6.33
C LEU A 118 -7.28 -14.50 -5.89
N ILE A 119 -8.49 -14.02 -6.20
CA ILE A 119 -8.96 -12.71 -5.72
C ILE A 119 -8.97 -12.67 -4.19
N ILE A 120 -9.59 -13.65 -3.52
CA ILE A 120 -9.66 -13.68 -2.06
C ILE A 120 -8.25 -13.73 -1.44
N THR A 121 -7.36 -14.54 -2.00
CA THR A 121 -5.98 -14.68 -1.52
C THR A 121 -5.19 -13.37 -1.70
N SER A 122 -5.34 -12.70 -2.84
CA SER A 122 -4.69 -11.39 -3.09
C SER A 122 -5.17 -10.35 -2.07
N PHE A 123 -6.46 -10.26 -1.79
CA PHE A 123 -7.01 -9.38 -0.75
C PHE A 123 -6.55 -9.77 0.66
N ALA A 124 -6.37 -11.06 0.94
CA ALA A 124 -5.87 -11.53 2.23
C ALA A 124 -4.41 -11.10 2.44
N ILE A 125 -3.56 -11.27 1.42
CA ILE A 125 -2.15 -10.86 1.45
C ILE A 125 -2.05 -9.34 1.60
N ALA A 126 -2.80 -8.57 0.79
CA ALA A 126 -2.82 -7.12 0.87
C ALA A 126 -3.27 -6.63 2.26
N GLY A 127 -4.32 -7.24 2.82
CA GLY A 127 -4.79 -6.93 4.18
C GLY A 127 -3.77 -7.28 5.27
N GLY A 128 -3.01 -8.37 5.08
CA GLY A 128 -1.91 -8.75 5.98
C GLY A 128 -0.81 -7.68 6.00
N PHE A 129 -0.36 -7.22 4.83
CA PHE A 129 0.62 -6.13 4.75
C PHE A 129 0.10 -4.81 5.29
N ALA A 130 -1.17 -4.47 5.04
CA ALA A 130 -1.79 -3.29 5.63
C ALA A 130 -1.83 -3.35 7.17
N GLY A 131 -2.12 -4.54 7.74
CA GLY A 131 -2.07 -4.76 9.18
C GLY A 131 -0.66 -4.60 9.75
N LEU A 132 0.37 -5.13 9.08
CA LEU A 132 1.77 -4.94 9.46
C LEU A 132 2.19 -3.47 9.40
N ALA A 133 1.75 -2.73 8.39
CA ALA A 133 2.00 -1.30 8.27
C ALA A 133 1.36 -0.52 9.42
N GLY A 134 0.09 -0.79 9.75
CA GLY A 134 -0.59 -0.18 10.88
C GLY A 134 0.05 -0.50 12.23
N ALA A 135 0.45 -1.74 12.44
CA ALA A 135 1.17 -2.16 13.65
C ALA A 135 2.54 -1.45 13.75
N SER A 136 3.28 -1.35 12.65
CA SER A 136 4.56 -0.64 12.59
C SER A 136 4.41 0.85 12.90
N GLU A 137 3.34 1.48 12.43
CA GLU A 137 3.05 2.89 12.68
C GLU A 137 2.73 3.14 14.17
N VAL A 138 1.84 2.31 14.75
CA VAL A 138 1.44 2.48 16.16
C VAL A 138 2.57 2.10 17.11
N LEU A 139 3.25 0.96 16.89
CA LEU A 139 4.25 0.45 17.82
C LEU A 139 5.64 1.07 17.60
N GLY A 140 5.94 1.55 16.40
CA GLY A 140 7.26 2.08 16.05
C GLY A 140 7.35 3.60 16.04
N THR A 141 6.32 4.28 15.52
CA THR A 141 6.37 5.73 15.26
C THR A 141 5.59 6.53 16.31
N GLN A 142 4.33 6.17 16.54
CA GLN A 142 3.43 6.99 17.37
C GLN A 142 3.40 6.58 18.84
N GLY A 143 3.66 5.32 19.16
CA GLY A 143 3.58 4.77 20.52
C GLY A 143 2.16 4.71 21.10
N ARG A 144 1.15 5.07 20.33
CA ARG A 144 -0.28 5.06 20.68
C ARG A 144 -1.13 5.11 19.44
N ALA A 145 -2.35 4.58 19.51
CA ALA A 145 -3.34 4.74 18.46
C ALA A 145 -4.15 6.00 18.69
N THR A 146 -4.32 6.79 17.65
CA THR A 146 -5.17 7.98 17.63
C THR A 146 -6.22 7.83 16.53
N GLN A 147 -7.31 8.58 16.61
CA GLN A 147 -8.26 8.62 15.51
C GLN A 147 -7.54 9.09 14.23
N GLY A 148 -7.71 8.36 13.14
CA GLY A 148 -7.09 8.70 11.86
C GLY A 148 -5.58 8.46 11.79
N PHE A 149 -5.00 7.63 12.69
CA PHE A 149 -3.56 7.33 12.72
C PHE A 149 -3.03 6.78 11.37
N ALA A 150 -3.88 6.11 10.62
CA ALA A 150 -3.54 5.64 9.28
C ALA A 150 -3.56 6.75 8.23
N GLY A 151 -4.26 7.88 8.51
CA GLY A 151 -4.34 9.07 7.65
C GLY A 151 -4.46 8.73 6.17
N ASP A 152 -3.63 9.38 5.36
CA ASP A 152 -3.58 9.20 3.91
C ASP A 152 -2.60 8.10 3.47
N ILE A 153 -2.02 7.32 4.40
CA ILE A 153 -1.01 6.28 4.10
C ILE A 153 -1.52 5.32 3.02
N GLY A 154 -2.80 4.97 3.04
CA GLY A 154 -3.40 4.09 2.04
C GLY A 154 -3.43 4.71 0.64
N PHE A 155 -3.72 6.00 0.53
CA PHE A 155 -3.70 6.73 -0.74
C PHE A 155 -2.27 6.97 -1.22
N ASP A 156 -1.36 7.34 -0.34
CA ASP A 156 0.07 7.44 -0.64
C ASP A 156 0.63 6.11 -1.15
N ALA A 157 0.19 4.98 -0.59
CA ALA A 157 0.60 3.65 -1.02
C ALA A 157 0.18 3.34 -2.48
N ILE A 158 -0.98 3.83 -2.93
CA ILE A 158 -1.40 3.71 -4.33
C ILE A 158 -0.43 4.48 -5.23
N ALA A 159 -0.11 5.73 -4.84
CA ALA A 159 0.84 6.56 -5.57
C ALA A 159 2.23 5.91 -5.66
N VAL A 160 2.72 5.38 -4.54
CA VAL A 160 3.99 4.64 -4.46
C VAL A 160 3.98 3.40 -5.35
N ALA A 161 2.90 2.62 -5.35
CA ALA A 161 2.77 1.43 -6.19
C ALA A 161 2.76 1.79 -7.68
N LEU A 162 2.05 2.85 -8.07
CA LEU A 162 2.02 3.33 -9.46
C LEU A 162 3.41 3.83 -9.89
N LEU A 163 4.09 4.62 -9.07
CA LEU A 163 5.45 5.08 -9.32
C LEU A 163 6.42 3.90 -9.45
N GLY A 164 6.27 2.89 -8.60
CA GLY A 164 7.03 1.64 -8.64
C GLY A 164 6.65 0.69 -9.77
N ARG A 165 5.71 1.11 -10.67
CA ARG A 165 5.17 0.30 -11.78
C ARG A 165 4.62 -1.04 -11.31
N SER A 166 4.06 -1.10 -10.11
CA SER A 166 3.53 -2.30 -9.46
C SER A 166 4.54 -3.46 -9.36
N THR A 167 5.84 -3.16 -9.36
CA THR A 167 6.92 -4.13 -9.13
C THR A 167 7.41 -4.04 -7.70
N PRO A 168 7.78 -5.15 -7.03
CA PRO A 168 8.24 -5.09 -5.64
C PRO A 168 9.45 -4.20 -5.43
N THR A 169 10.46 -4.30 -6.29
CA THR A 169 11.67 -3.47 -6.23
C THR A 169 11.40 -2.00 -6.52
N GLY A 170 10.58 -1.72 -7.54
CA GLY A 170 10.18 -0.36 -7.88
C GLY A 170 9.38 0.29 -6.77
N THR A 171 8.47 -0.46 -6.12
CA THR A 171 7.68 0.02 -4.98
C THR A 171 8.56 0.37 -3.79
N VAL A 172 9.60 -0.42 -3.50
CA VAL A 172 10.57 -0.09 -2.43
C VAL A 172 11.30 1.22 -2.75
N LEU A 173 11.81 1.40 -3.96
CA LEU A 173 12.49 2.64 -4.36
C LEU A 173 11.56 3.87 -4.30
N ALA A 174 10.32 3.70 -4.78
CA ALA A 174 9.30 4.73 -4.71
C ALA A 174 8.94 5.08 -3.26
N ALA A 175 8.85 4.08 -2.38
CA ALA A 175 8.59 4.28 -0.95
C ALA A 175 9.71 5.08 -0.27
N PHE A 176 10.97 4.82 -0.61
CA PHE A 176 12.09 5.64 -0.14
C PHE A 176 11.98 7.10 -0.58
N LEU A 177 11.63 7.34 -1.84
CA LEU A 177 11.42 8.70 -2.34
C LEU A 177 10.31 9.43 -1.59
N PHE A 178 9.15 8.78 -1.43
CA PHE A 178 8.01 9.37 -0.70
C PHE A 178 8.33 9.57 0.78
N GLY A 179 9.02 8.62 1.41
CA GLY A 179 9.50 8.75 2.78
C GLY A 179 10.48 9.91 2.97
N ALA A 180 11.42 10.08 2.04
CA ALA A 180 12.35 11.21 2.05
C ALA A 180 11.63 12.56 1.87
N LEU A 181 10.66 12.63 0.97
CA LEU A 181 9.82 13.83 0.80
C LEU A 181 9.03 14.15 2.08
N GLN A 182 8.48 13.14 2.74
CA GLN A 182 7.73 13.33 4.00
C GLN A 182 8.64 13.83 5.11
N ALA A 183 9.78 13.17 5.32
CA ALA A 183 10.74 13.53 6.36
C ALA A 183 11.36 14.93 6.09
N GLY A 184 11.70 15.21 4.83
CA GLY A 184 12.20 16.51 4.41
C GLY A 184 11.19 17.62 4.61
N GLY A 185 9.92 17.38 4.28
CA GLY A 185 8.83 18.34 4.48
C GLY A 185 8.59 18.67 5.95
N GLN A 186 8.58 17.67 6.81
CA GLN A 186 8.45 17.91 8.27
C GLN A 186 9.62 18.72 8.81
N LYS A 187 10.84 18.42 8.39
CA LYS A 187 12.03 19.19 8.80
C LYS A 187 11.97 20.61 8.27
N MET A 188 11.56 20.81 7.03
CA MET A 188 11.42 22.13 6.40
C MET A 188 10.38 22.97 7.17
N GLN A 189 9.24 22.40 7.54
CA GLN A 189 8.23 23.11 8.32
C GLN A 189 8.79 23.62 9.65
N VAL A 190 9.56 22.78 10.36
CA VAL A 190 10.15 23.16 11.65
C VAL A 190 11.25 24.20 11.52
N THR A 191 12.04 24.15 10.44
CA THR A 191 13.22 25.03 10.27
C THR A 191 12.92 26.33 9.57
N THR A 192 12.02 26.32 8.58
CA THR A 192 11.74 27.49 7.73
C THR A 192 10.32 28.01 7.81
N GLY A 193 9.42 27.31 8.58
CA GLY A 193 8.02 27.68 8.70
C GLY A 193 7.17 27.41 7.43
N VAL A 194 7.75 26.78 6.40
CA VAL A 194 7.01 26.46 5.18
C VAL A 194 5.99 25.35 5.47
N PRO A 195 4.70 25.51 5.07
CA PRO A 195 3.67 24.52 5.34
C PRO A 195 3.99 23.15 4.69
N VAL A 196 3.67 22.06 5.39
CA VAL A 196 3.80 20.68 4.88
C VAL A 196 2.93 20.46 3.63
N ASP A 197 1.90 21.27 3.44
CA ASP A 197 1.02 21.21 2.26
C ASP A 197 1.76 21.34 0.93
N LEU A 198 2.93 22.00 0.93
CA LEU A 198 3.80 22.05 -0.25
C LEU A 198 4.29 20.65 -0.65
N VAL A 199 4.58 19.78 0.31
CA VAL A 199 4.97 18.38 0.05
C VAL A 199 3.80 17.60 -0.52
N LEU A 200 2.58 17.88 -0.05
CA LEU A 200 1.36 17.27 -0.56
C LEU A 200 1.13 17.66 -2.04
N ILE A 201 1.35 18.92 -2.39
CA ILE A 201 1.30 19.40 -3.78
C ILE A 201 2.37 18.70 -4.63
N LEU A 202 3.60 18.58 -4.15
CA LEU A 202 4.66 17.87 -4.87
C LEU A 202 4.31 16.40 -5.12
N ARG A 203 3.75 15.72 -4.14
CA ARG A 203 3.27 14.33 -4.30
C ARG A 203 2.15 14.24 -5.33
N ALA A 204 1.18 15.14 -5.27
CA ALA A 204 0.09 15.18 -6.23
C ALA A 204 0.60 15.40 -7.66
N LEU A 205 1.59 16.29 -7.84
CA LEU A 205 2.24 16.50 -9.13
C LEU A 205 2.99 15.26 -9.62
N ILE A 206 3.73 14.56 -8.76
CA ILE A 206 4.40 13.31 -9.11
C ILE A 206 3.38 12.29 -9.62
N VAL A 207 2.28 12.10 -8.90
CA VAL A 207 1.19 11.18 -9.31
C VAL A 207 0.59 11.60 -10.63
N LEU A 208 0.32 12.89 -10.81
CA LEU A 208 -0.22 13.45 -12.05
C LEU A 208 0.70 13.15 -13.24
N PHE A 209 2.00 13.40 -13.10
CA PHE A 209 2.97 13.14 -14.18
C PHE A 209 3.13 11.65 -14.50
N ILE A 210 2.99 10.76 -13.50
CA ILE A 210 2.98 9.31 -13.73
C ILE A 210 1.73 8.88 -14.46
N ALA A 211 0.58 9.48 -14.13
CA ALA A 211 -0.69 9.19 -14.79
C ALA A 211 -0.82 9.86 -16.18
N ALA A 212 -0.04 10.92 -16.43
CA ALA A 212 -0.12 11.71 -17.68
C ALA A 212 0.00 10.87 -18.97
N PRO A 213 0.92 9.91 -19.12
CA PRO A 213 1.00 9.08 -20.33
C PRO A 213 -0.25 8.23 -20.55
N LEU A 214 -0.86 7.72 -19.47
CA LEU A 214 -2.11 6.97 -19.52
C LEU A 214 -3.28 7.88 -19.89
N LEU A 215 -3.31 9.06 -19.32
CA LEU A 215 -4.31 10.09 -19.61
C LEU A 215 -4.22 10.57 -21.06
N MET A 216 -3.00 10.83 -21.54
CA MET A 216 -2.73 11.22 -22.92
C MET A 216 -3.21 10.15 -23.92
N LYS A 217 -2.93 8.88 -23.65
CA LYS A 217 -3.44 7.76 -24.46
C LYS A 217 -4.98 7.70 -24.45
N ALA A 218 -5.61 7.96 -23.30
CA ALA A 218 -7.07 7.94 -23.18
C ALA A 218 -7.74 9.11 -23.89
N ILE A 219 -7.17 10.33 -23.79
CA ILE A 219 -7.74 11.55 -24.39
C ILE A 219 -7.47 11.61 -25.89
N PHE A 220 -6.25 11.37 -26.30
CA PHE A 220 -5.85 11.55 -27.70
C PHE A 220 -6.00 10.29 -28.54
N ARG A 221 -6.48 9.18 -27.96
CA ARG A 221 -6.74 7.94 -28.69
C ARG A 221 -5.60 7.58 -29.65
N PHE A 222 -4.35 7.75 -29.22
CA PHE A 222 -3.20 7.28 -29.99
C PHE A 222 -3.31 5.76 -30.08
N SER A 223 -3.89 5.31 -31.19
CA SER A 223 -3.88 3.92 -31.59
C SER A 223 -2.42 3.52 -31.71
N SER A 224 -1.98 2.57 -30.95
CA SER A 224 -0.64 1.99 -31.13
C SER A 224 -0.68 1.04 -32.33
N GLU A 225 -0.81 1.60 -33.52
CA GLU A 225 -0.68 0.88 -34.78
C GLU A 225 0.76 0.54 -35.16
N ALA A 226 1.71 0.78 -34.26
CA ALA A 226 3.14 0.58 -34.52
C ALA A 226 3.78 -0.64 -33.82
N ALA A 227 3.00 -1.61 -33.36
CA ALA A 227 3.56 -2.80 -32.70
C ALA A 227 3.10 -4.13 -33.32
N ASP A 228 2.39 -4.12 -34.43
CA ASP A 228 1.90 -5.37 -35.08
C ASP A 228 2.43 -5.58 -36.47
N SER A 229 3.62 -5.06 -36.79
CA SER A 229 4.41 -5.49 -37.91
C SER A 229 5.42 -6.57 -37.51
N GLY A 230 4.97 -7.58 -36.81
CA GLY A 230 5.65 -8.86 -36.76
C GLY A 230 5.54 -9.51 -38.15
N PRO A 231 6.62 -10.14 -38.66
CA PRO A 231 6.56 -10.80 -39.97
C PRO A 231 5.45 -11.83 -39.94
N SER A 232 4.46 -11.62 -40.81
CA SER A 232 3.44 -12.61 -41.10
C SER A 232 4.15 -13.82 -41.73
N PHE A 233 4.34 -14.88 -40.97
CA PHE A 233 4.66 -16.18 -41.51
C PHE A 233 3.41 -16.70 -42.24
N GLY A 234 3.17 -16.12 -43.42
CA GLY A 234 2.25 -16.66 -44.41
C GLY A 234 2.89 -17.85 -45.06
N GLY A 235 2.16 -18.95 -45.08
CA GLY A 235 2.35 -19.98 -46.08
C GLY A 235 3.02 -21.28 -45.64
N TRP A 236 2.25 -22.16 -45.06
CA TRP A 236 2.36 -23.60 -45.35
C TRP A 236 0.93 -24.09 -45.63
N GLY A 237 0.54 -23.96 -46.92
CA GLY A 237 -0.62 -24.59 -47.46
C GLY A 237 -0.18 -25.31 -48.74
N ALA A 238 -0.08 -26.61 -48.69
CA ALA A 238 -0.27 -27.56 -49.77
C ALA A 238 -0.33 -28.96 -49.15
#